data_ce0b321f36aa784c9d8b64d106d552d6
#
_entry.id   ce0b321f36aa784c9d8b64d106d552d6
#
_cell.length_a   1.000
_cell.length_b   1.000
_cell.length_c   1.000
_cell.angle_alpha   90.00
_cell.angle_beta   90.00
_cell.angle_gamma   90.00
#
_symmetry.space_group_name_H-M   'P 1'
#
loop_
_entity.id
_entity.type
_entity.pdbx_description
1 polymer ?
#
loop_
_entity_poly.entity_id
_entity_poly.type
_entity_poly.pdbx_seq_one_letter_code
_entity_poly.pdbx_strand_id
1 'polypeptide(L)'
;MRKLMSAVLALVLALGMVSFANAEDAPVATNPEVNAMYLAAEDNIMPICQPGEITLTIYVELDEYAANFMQSYEEHPIVKEIEKRTGLTLKFIHPPTGDDGTFFNMTIASGTYPDIFITSKFSEVYPGGVQGAVQDGVLADNDALIRQYAKNFLYYLSAAPADTYRNTANDNGKLTLGMSFACDFIRGINNMGFICRKDMLDKYGLSIPKTIDELTEVLRALKANGVEVPLGLGTLDNYRYNDSNFLSGAFGVCMNDYQVSEDGKVFYSRADEGFKAYLKQMASWYSEGLIDRDFVNRDVKDALKMMYNDRTAFCAIGNWQTTEVVSLGAAENPSFEIYPVRVPRLTDPEAEYHLGNPLSEGSVGDMLISATCQNPVAAVKLLDYVYDKDIAELAYWGTGVQEDGTTTFILNDEGKHEYGDAILSNPDWPYETIRHKYTLQIFQRHMLEEPERFEYSEPICQTCWDEWGYKTDRAGRLPESISRTVEEDTVFTTNQTEIVTYTDEMIYKFITGGLDIDENWDSYLKTIYGMGLEENVKVQQTAYERWLQR
;
A
#
# COMPACT_ATOMS: atom_id res chain seq x y z
N MET A 1 -53.97 27.66 1.03
CA MET A 1 -53.00 27.34 2.09
C MET A 1 -51.93 26.28 1.69
N ARG A 2 -52.22 25.28 0.84
CA ARG A 2 -51.20 24.31 0.42
C ARG A 2 -50.08 24.82 -0.51
N LYS A 3 -50.31 25.89 -1.27
CA LYS A 3 -49.30 26.51 -2.16
C LYS A 3 -48.35 27.49 -1.47
N LEU A 4 -48.68 27.97 -0.28
CA LEU A 4 -47.79 28.85 0.51
C LEU A 4 -46.80 28.02 1.37
N MET A 5 -47.17 26.82 1.76
CA MET A 5 -46.27 25.93 2.52
C MET A 5 -45.15 25.35 1.67
N SER A 6 -45.37 25.13 0.37
CA SER A 6 -44.32 24.62 -0.54
C SER A 6 -43.27 25.68 -0.90
N ALA A 7 -43.61 26.97 -0.86
CA ALA A 7 -42.66 28.05 -1.13
C ALA A 7 -41.75 28.37 0.08
N VAL A 8 -42.24 28.13 1.29
CA VAL A 8 -41.44 28.32 2.52
C VAL A 8 -40.48 27.17 2.75
N LEU A 9 -40.84 25.94 2.35
CA LEU A 9 -39.97 24.78 2.45
C LEU A 9 -38.83 24.81 1.40
N ALA A 10 -39.08 25.40 0.21
CA ALA A 10 -38.04 25.57 -0.82
C ALA A 10 -37.07 26.73 -0.50
N LEU A 11 -37.50 27.72 0.31
CA LEU A 11 -36.62 28.83 0.72
C LEU A 11 -35.73 28.47 1.93
N VAL A 12 -36.15 27.51 2.74
CA VAL A 12 -35.35 27.00 3.87
C VAL A 12 -34.26 26.00 3.39
N LEU A 13 -34.47 25.32 2.26
CA LEU A 13 -33.50 24.44 1.62
C LEU A 13 -32.43 25.16 0.77
N ALA A 14 -32.66 26.43 0.41
CA ALA A 14 -31.71 27.23 -0.36
C ALA A 14 -30.80 28.15 0.49
N LEU A 15 -31.00 28.20 1.81
CA LEU A 15 -30.21 29.00 2.75
C LEU A 15 -29.38 28.15 3.73
N GLY A 16 -29.33 26.84 3.54
CA GLY A 16 -28.67 25.89 4.43
C GLY A 16 -27.29 25.36 3.94
N MET A 17 -26.73 25.91 2.86
CA MET A 17 -25.37 25.53 2.43
C MET A 17 -24.39 26.71 2.63
N VAL A 18 -24.31 27.19 3.84
CA VAL A 18 -23.07 27.77 4.35
C VAL A 18 -22.55 26.73 5.34
N SER A 19 -21.62 25.89 4.90
CA SER A 19 -20.88 25.01 5.79
C SER A 19 -20.10 25.93 6.74
N PHE A 20 -20.67 26.17 7.91
CA PHE A 20 -19.84 26.52 9.04
C PHE A 20 -19.04 25.25 9.38
N ALA A 21 -17.75 25.23 9.06
CA ALA A 21 -16.84 24.37 9.75
C ALA A 21 -17.00 24.68 11.24
N ASN A 22 -17.66 23.80 11.96
CA ASN A 22 -17.82 23.94 13.39
C ASN A 22 -16.43 23.85 14.02
N ALA A 23 -16.11 24.78 14.90
CA ALA A 23 -14.85 24.79 15.65
C ALA A 23 -14.71 23.56 16.61
N GLU A 24 -15.67 22.63 16.59
CA GLU A 24 -15.65 21.38 17.36
C GLU A 24 -14.94 20.22 16.62
N ASP A 25 -14.70 20.32 15.29
CA ASP A 25 -14.12 19.25 14.47
C ASP A 25 -12.65 19.52 14.06
N ALA A 26 -11.98 20.49 14.68
CA ALA A 26 -10.57 20.70 14.42
C ALA A 26 -9.75 19.55 15.04
N PRO A 27 -8.89 18.85 14.27
CA PRO A 27 -8.07 17.80 14.82
C PRO A 27 -7.18 18.32 15.95
N VAL A 28 -6.90 17.49 16.94
CA VAL A 28 -5.92 17.82 17.95
C VAL A 28 -4.55 17.84 17.26
N ALA A 29 -4.05 19.02 16.97
CA ALA A 29 -2.78 19.19 16.26
C ALA A 29 -1.63 18.53 17.05
N THR A 30 -1.02 17.52 16.47
CA THR A 30 0.17 16.85 17.01
C THR A 30 1.46 17.55 16.59
N ASN A 31 1.42 18.30 15.46
CA ASN A 31 2.53 19.07 14.93
C ASN A 31 2.18 20.59 14.89
N PRO A 32 2.68 21.40 15.85
CA PRO A 32 2.36 22.84 15.92
C PRO A 32 2.82 23.64 14.70
N GLU A 33 3.92 23.24 14.04
CA GLU A 33 4.44 23.92 12.86
C GLU A 33 3.50 23.71 11.67
N VAL A 34 3.09 22.48 11.41
CA VAL A 34 2.13 22.15 10.35
C VAL A 34 0.78 22.79 10.64
N ASN A 35 0.35 22.82 11.89
CA ASN A 35 -0.89 23.50 12.26
C ASN A 35 -0.83 25.01 11.95
N ALA A 36 0.31 25.66 12.15
CA ALA A 36 0.48 27.05 11.75
C ALA A 36 0.39 27.24 10.23
N MET A 37 0.92 26.30 9.45
CA MET A 37 0.76 26.29 7.97
C MET A 37 -0.70 26.13 7.58
N TYR A 38 -1.41 25.16 8.16
CA TYR A 38 -2.85 24.95 7.94
C TYR A 38 -3.67 26.21 8.21
N LEU A 39 -3.43 26.88 9.34
CA LEU A 39 -4.17 28.09 9.70
C LEU A 39 -3.87 29.28 8.76
N ALA A 40 -2.71 29.30 8.12
CA ALA A 40 -2.27 30.33 7.19
C ALA A 40 -2.72 30.07 5.74
N ALA A 41 -3.03 28.80 5.39
CA ALA A 41 -3.38 28.41 4.04
C ALA A 41 -4.77 28.98 3.62
N GLU A 42 -4.89 29.28 2.32
CA GLU A 42 -6.14 29.73 1.72
C GLU A 42 -7.14 28.56 1.59
N ASP A 43 -8.43 28.86 1.76
CA ASP A 43 -9.48 27.87 1.54
C ASP A 43 -9.51 27.42 0.07
N ASN A 44 -9.64 26.13 -0.16
CA ASN A 44 -9.75 25.56 -1.50
C ASN A 44 -11.21 25.62 -1.97
N ILE A 45 -11.58 26.75 -2.55
CA ILE A 45 -12.97 27.02 -2.97
C ILE A 45 -13.20 26.50 -4.39
N MET A 46 -14.30 25.77 -4.58
CA MET A 46 -14.74 25.28 -5.88
C MET A 46 -15.75 26.23 -6.55
N PRO A 47 -15.82 26.32 -7.87
CA PRO A 47 -14.90 25.69 -8.83
C PRO A 47 -13.52 26.36 -8.86
N ILE A 48 -12.49 25.60 -9.27
CA ILE A 48 -11.10 26.10 -9.43
C ILE A 48 -11.01 27.09 -10.61
N CYS A 49 -11.74 26.82 -11.68
CA CYS A 49 -11.81 27.65 -12.87
C CYS A 49 -13.18 27.55 -13.56
N GLN A 50 -13.40 28.36 -14.61
CA GLN A 50 -14.58 28.18 -15.46
C GLN A 50 -14.47 26.89 -16.27
N PRO A 51 -15.58 26.18 -16.55
CA PRO A 51 -15.56 24.94 -17.30
C PRO A 51 -14.84 25.07 -18.65
N GLY A 52 -13.84 24.20 -18.86
CA GLY A 52 -13.04 24.15 -20.07
C GLY A 52 -11.93 25.22 -20.19
N GLU A 53 -11.73 26.06 -19.19
CA GLU A 53 -10.68 27.07 -19.18
C GLU A 53 -9.28 26.46 -18.98
N ILE A 54 -9.16 25.46 -18.12
CA ILE A 54 -7.90 24.79 -17.79
C ILE A 54 -8.02 23.30 -18.07
N THR A 55 -7.06 22.77 -18.81
CA THR A 55 -6.85 21.34 -18.99
C THR A 55 -5.59 20.93 -18.24
N LEU A 56 -5.66 19.85 -17.44
CA LEU A 56 -4.51 19.22 -16.81
C LEU A 56 -4.33 17.81 -17.34
N THR A 57 -3.08 17.48 -17.68
CA THR A 57 -2.68 16.14 -18.09
C THR A 57 -2.08 15.38 -16.92
N ILE A 58 -2.52 14.14 -16.69
CA ILE A 58 -2.17 13.33 -15.53
C ILE A 58 -1.58 12.00 -16.00
N TYR A 59 -0.33 11.72 -15.63
CA TYR A 59 0.26 10.39 -15.77
C TYR A 59 -0.12 9.54 -14.58
N VAL A 60 -0.78 8.42 -14.82
CA VAL A 60 -1.17 7.46 -13.79
C VAL A 60 -1.43 6.09 -14.41
N GLU A 61 -1.07 5.02 -13.76
CA GLU A 61 -1.42 3.66 -14.19
C GLU A 61 -2.94 3.46 -14.12
N LEU A 62 -3.50 2.85 -15.16
CA LEU A 62 -4.90 2.41 -15.12
C LEU A 62 -4.97 1.10 -14.34
N ASP A 63 -5.75 1.11 -13.25
CA ASP A 63 -5.95 -0.05 -12.41
C ASP A 63 -6.44 -1.28 -13.21
N GLU A 64 -5.88 -2.47 -12.91
CA GLU A 64 -6.16 -3.69 -13.67
C GLU A 64 -7.64 -4.11 -13.63
N TYR A 65 -8.33 -3.84 -12.52
CA TYR A 65 -9.76 -4.13 -12.42
C TYR A 65 -10.59 -3.08 -13.18
N ALA A 66 -10.23 -1.80 -13.08
CA ALA A 66 -10.88 -0.73 -13.84
C ALA A 66 -10.73 -0.92 -15.35
N ALA A 67 -9.61 -1.46 -15.81
CA ALA A 67 -9.34 -1.76 -17.21
C ALA A 67 -10.33 -2.77 -17.85
N ASN A 68 -11.09 -3.52 -17.04
CA ASN A 68 -12.18 -4.36 -17.55
C ASN A 68 -13.38 -3.53 -18.03
N PHE A 69 -13.52 -2.28 -17.62
CA PHE A 69 -14.72 -1.46 -17.88
C PHE A 69 -14.43 -0.21 -18.69
N MET A 70 -13.19 0.26 -18.72
CA MET A 70 -12.81 1.50 -19.39
C MET A 70 -11.38 1.44 -19.94
N GLN A 71 -11.07 2.29 -20.90
CA GLN A 71 -9.73 2.40 -21.46
C GLN A 71 -8.95 3.59 -20.91
N SER A 72 -9.64 4.52 -20.28
CA SER A 72 -9.06 5.66 -19.62
C SER A 72 -9.94 6.14 -18.47
N TYR A 73 -9.33 6.68 -17.43
CA TYR A 73 -10.05 7.36 -16.35
C TYR A 73 -10.86 8.59 -16.83
N GLU A 74 -10.63 9.09 -18.05
CA GLU A 74 -11.52 10.08 -18.67
C GLU A 74 -12.96 9.58 -18.80
N GLU A 75 -13.17 8.26 -18.88
CA GLU A 75 -14.49 7.63 -18.97
C GLU A 75 -15.16 7.45 -17.59
N HIS A 76 -14.36 7.53 -16.51
CA HIS A 76 -14.82 7.18 -15.17
C HIS A 76 -15.87 8.20 -14.65
N PRO A 77 -17.01 7.74 -14.11
CA PRO A 77 -18.10 8.64 -13.64
C PRO A 77 -17.64 9.65 -12.59
N ILE A 78 -16.75 9.22 -11.67
CA ILE A 78 -16.22 10.10 -10.61
C ILE A 78 -15.33 11.19 -11.20
N VAL A 79 -14.50 10.89 -12.20
CA VAL A 79 -13.67 11.89 -12.88
C VAL A 79 -14.54 12.95 -13.53
N LYS A 80 -15.64 12.57 -14.18
CA LYS A 80 -16.59 13.51 -14.77
C LYS A 80 -17.27 14.39 -13.72
N GLU A 81 -17.58 13.84 -12.55
CA GLU A 81 -18.14 14.63 -11.45
C GLU A 81 -17.09 15.59 -10.88
N ILE A 82 -15.81 15.18 -10.77
CA ILE A 82 -14.70 16.05 -10.38
C ILE A 82 -14.52 17.19 -11.40
N GLU A 83 -14.50 16.89 -12.70
CA GLU A 83 -14.44 17.92 -13.74
C GLU A 83 -15.57 18.95 -13.62
N LYS A 84 -16.79 18.47 -13.39
CA LYS A 84 -17.96 19.34 -13.20
C LYS A 84 -17.85 20.23 -11.96
N ARG A 85 -17.34 19.69 -10.83
CA ARG A 85 -17.20 20.45 -9.57
C ARG A 85 -16.05 21.46 -9.64
N THR A 86 -14.94 21.06 -10.27
CA THR A 86 -13.72 21.88 -10.32
C THR A 86 -13.69 22.87 -11.50
N GLY A 87 -14.43 22.60 -12.57
CA GLY A 87 -14.34 23.32 -13.84
C GLY A 87 -13.15 22.89 -14.71
N LEU A 88 -12.27 22.03 -14.21
CA LEU A 88 -11.10 21.51 -14.93
C LEU A 88 -11.52 20.51 -16.01
N THR A 89 -10.70 20.38 -17.04
CA THR A 89 -10.72 19.24 -17.95
C THR A 89 -9.50 18.36 -17.64
N LEU A 90 -9.73 17.08 -17.39
CA LEU A 90 -8.67 16.12 -17.01
C LEU A 90 -8.38 15.17 -18.18
N LYS A 91 -7.11 15.04 -18.54
CA LYS A 91 -6.60 14.12 -19.55
C LYS A 91 -5.61 13.15 -18.92
N PHE A 92 -5.71 11.88 -19.27
CA PHE A 92 -4.89 10.86 -18.65
C PHE A 92 -3.93 10.22 -19.63
N ILE A 93 -2.72 9.94 -19.16
CA ILE A 93 -1.68 9.18 -19.83
C ILE A 93 -1.46 7.93 -18.99
N HIS A 94 -1.84 6.77 -19.52
CA HIS A 94 -1.70 5.49 -18.85
C HIS A 94 -0.49 4.73 -19.38
N PRO A 95 0.50 4.37 -18.55
CA PRO A 95 1.48 3.36 -18.93
C PRO A 95 0.78 2.02 -19.17
N PRO A 96 1.38 1.10 -19.93
CA PRO A 96 0.88 -0.27 -20.02
C PRO A 96 0.75 -0.91 -18.64
N THR A 97 -0.29 -1.69 -18.42
CA THR A 97 -0.50 -2.41 -17.14
C THR A 97 0.71 -3.29 -16.84
N GLY A 98 1.25 -3.17 -15.63
CA GLY A 98 2.44 -3.90 -15.20
C GLY A 98 3.75 -3.36 -15.79
N ASP A 99 3.80 -2.09 -16.20
CA ASP A 99 5.03 -1.44 -16.68
C ASP A 99 6.10 -1.44 -15.57
N ASP A 100 7.25 -1.96 -15.90
CA ASP A 100 8.43 -2.03 -15.01
C ASP A 100 9.19 -0.68 -14.86
N GLY A 101 8.62 0.40 -15.36
CA GLY A 101 9.24 1.73 -15.46
C GLY A 101 9.79 2.07 -16.85
N THR A 102 9.65 1.19 -17.82
CA THR A 102 10.10 1.44 -19.20
C THR A 102 9.35 2.62 -19.79
N PHE A 103 8.02 2.66 -19.70
CA PHE A 103 7.21 3.76 -20.22
C PHE A 103 7.47 5.07 -19.45
N PHE A 104 7.67 4.98 -18.13
CA PHE A 104 8.08 6.11 -17.31
C PHE A 104 9.42 6.70 -17.82
N ASN A 105 10.45 5.86 -18.00
CA ASN A 105 11.76 6.29 -18.49
C ASN A 105 11.68 6.91 -19.90
N MET A 106 10.84 6.36 -20.78
CA MET A 106 10.57 6.95 -22.10
C MET A 106 9.91 8.32 -21.99
N THR A 107 8.96 8.48 -21.08
CA THR A 107 8.29 9.77 -20.82
C THR A 107 9.30 10.81 -20.35
N ILE A 108 10.17 10.46 -19.39
CA ILE A 108 11.23 11.35 -18.90
C ILE A 108 12.21 11.71 -20.04
N ALA A 109 12.68 10.71 -20.80
CA ALA A 109 13.63 10.92 -21.89
C ALA A 109 13.06 11.76 -23.05
N SER A 110 11.74 11.79 -23.22
CA SER A 110 11.09 12.60 -24.26
C SER A 110 11.21 14.11 -24.03
N GLY A 111 11.42 14.54 -22.78
CA GLY A 111 11.40 15.95 -22.37
C GLY A 111 10.01 16.61 -22.46
N THR A 112 8.96 15.82 -22.75
CA THR A 112 7.56 16.29 -22.78
C THR A 112 6.82 15.65 -21.63
N TYR A 113 6.52 16.43 -20.59
CA TYR A 113 5.96 15.93 -19.36
C TYR A 113 4.46 16.22 -19.26
N PRO A 114 3.65 15.32 -18.63
CA PRO A 114 2.31 15.68 -18.18
C PRO A 114 2.38 16.80 -17.13
N ASP A 115 1.25 17.43 -16.82
CA ASP A 115 1.20 18.44 -15.75
C ASP A 115 1.37 17.81 -14.37
N ILE A 116 0.82 16.61 -14.18
CA ILE A 116 0.82 15.87 -12.92
C ILE A 116 1.28 14.43 -13.16
N PHE A 117 2.12 13.93 -12.27
CA PHE A 117 2.45 12.52 -12.13
C PHE A 117 1.82 11.95 -10.85
N ILE A 118 1.07 10.86 -10.97
CA ILE A 118 0.60 10.06 -9.83
C ILE A 118 1.29 8.69 -9.96
N THR A 119 2.45 8.54 -9.34
CA THR A 119 3.31 7.36 -9.47
C THR A 119 4.43 7.33 -8.45
N SER A 120 4.78 6.14 -7.97
CA SER A 120 5.96 5.87 -7.12
C SER A 120 7.29 5.82 -7.90
N LYS A 121 7.24 5.83 -9.24
CA LYS A 121 8.44 5.62 -10.08
C LYS A 121 9.56 6.63 -9.87
N PHE A 122 9.26 7.86 -9.44
CA PHE A 122 10.31 8.80 -9.08
C PHE A 122 11.13 8.33 -7.87
N SER A 123 10.50 7.74 -6.87
CA SER A 123 11.21 7.21 -5.70
C SER A 123 11.88 5.86 -5.98
N GLU A 124 11.35 5.07 -6.91
CA GLU A 124 11.83 3.72 -7.23
C GLU A 124 13.00 3.72 -8.23
N VAL A 125 12.88 4.50 -9.32
CA VAL A 125 13.78 4.35 -10.48
C VAL A 125 14.45 5.64 -10.95
N TYR A 126 14.01 6.83 -10.49
CA TYR A 126 14.66 8.09 -10.91
C TYR A 126 15.94 8.33 -10.09
N PRO A 127 17.08 8.66 -10.71
CA PRO A 127 18.34 8.93 -9.98
C PRO A 127 18.18 10.08 -8.98
N GLY A 128 18.48 9.82 -7.70
CA GLY A 128 18.26 10.78 -6.61
C GLY A 128 16.80 11.03 -6.25
N GLY A 129 15.88 10.18 -6.73
CA GLY A 129 14.45 10.20 -6.38
C GLY A 129 13.75 11.51 -6.78
N VAL A 130 12.71 11.87 -6.04
CA VAL A 130 11.95 13.12 -6.23
C VAL A 130 12.87 14.36 -6.17
N GLN A 131 13.84 14.36 -5.27
CA GLN A 131 14.75 15.50 -5.12
C GLN A 131 15.68 15.65 -6.31
N GLY A 132 16.19 14.54 -6.86
CA GLY A 132 16.96 14.54 -8.11
C GLY A 132 16.14 15.09 -9.28
N ALA A 133 14.90 14.66 -9.42
CA ALA A 133 14.00 15.12 -10.48
C ALA A 133 13.67 16.63 -10.38
N VAL A 134 13.59 17.18 -9.16
CA VAL A 134 13.44 18.64 -8.93
C VAL A 134 14.72 19.38 -9.32
N GLN A 135 15.91 18.87 -8.97
CA GLN A 135 17.20 19.47 -9.33
C GLN A 135 17.41 19.47 -10.86
N ASP A 136 16.98 18.42 -11.55
CA ASP A 136 17.10 18.29 -13.00
C ASP A 136 16.02 19.09 -13.76
N GLY A 137 15.08 19.73 -13.04
CA GLY A 137 13.99 20.52 -13.66
C GLY A 137 12.93 19.68 -14.35
N VAL A 138 12.77 18.42 -13.99
CA VAL A 138 11.67 17.54 -14.41
C VAL A 138 10.43 17.82 -13.55
N LEU A 139 10.61 17.91 -12.27
CA LEU A 139 9.56 18.25 -11.31
C LEU A 139 9.71 19.69 -10.78
N ALA A 140 8.60 20.30 -10.45
CA ALA A 140 8.57 21.61 -9.83
C ALA A 140 8.76 21.51 -8.30
N ASP A 141 9.45 22.48 -7.71
CA ASP A 141 9.42 22.72 -6.27
C ASP A 141 8.11 23.43 -5.92
N ASN A 142 7.17 22.70 -5.36
CA ASN A 142 5.83 23.20 -5.08
C ASN A 142 5.58 23.55 -3.61
N ASP A 143 6.58 23.50 -2.73
CA ASP A 143 6.42 23.73 -1.29
C ASP A 143 5.66 25.02 -0.97
N ALA A 144 6.01 26.14 -1.61
CA ALA A 144 5.32 27.41 -1.40
C ALA A 144 3.84 27.37 -1.80
N LEU A 145 3.52 26.67 -2.90
CA LEU A 145 2.14 26.53 -3.36
C LEU A 145 1.34 25.57 -2.47
N ILE A 146 1.96 24.50 -2.00
CA ILE A 146 1.35 23.56 -1.04
C ILE A 146 0.99 24.30 0.25
N ARG A 147 1.94 25.05 0.84
CA ARG A 147 1.72 25.84 2.06
C ARG A 147 0.63 26.90 1.89
N GLN A 148 0.44 27.42 0.67
CA GLN A 148 -0.56 28.46 0.40
C GLN A 148 -1.94 27.88 0.04
N TYR A 149 -2.01 26.80 -0.73
CA TYR A 149 -3.26 26.35 -1.37
C TYR A 149 -3.71 24.95 -1.01
N ALA A 150 -2.88 24.13 -0.31
CA ALA A 150 -3.23 22.76 0.01
C ALA A 150 -3.76 22.64 1.45
N LYS A 151 -4.85 23.35 1.76
CA LYS A 151 -5.40 23.47 3.12
C LYS A 151 -5.93 22.13 3.66
N ASN A 152 -6.61 21.33 2.82
CA ASN A 152 -7.13 20.04 3.23
C ASN A 152 -6.00 19.06 3.58
N PHE A 153 -4.97 19.00 2.72
CA PHE A 153 -3.76 18.23 2.99
C PHE A 153 -3.09 18.64 4.30
N LEU A 154 -2.90 19.95 4.53
CA LEU A 154 -2.27 20.48 5.74
C LEU A 154 -3.12 20.23 7.00
N TYR A 155 -4.45 20.19 6.88
CA TYR A 155 -5.35 19.82 7.97
C TYR A 155 -5.01 18.42 8.49
N TYR A 156 -5.00 17.42 7.61
CA TYR A 156 -4.69 16.04 7.99
C TYR A 156 -3.25 15.87 8.44
N LEU A 157 -2.30 16.51 7.76
CA LEU A 157 -0.89 16.47 8.16
C LEU A 157 -0.66 17.08 9.56
N SER A 158 -1.45 18.06 9.97
CA SER A 158 -1.35 18.67 11.31
C SER A 158 -1.75 17.73 12.44
N ALA A 159 -2.67 16.80 12.17
CA ALA A 159 -3.13 15.79 13.11
C ALA A 159 -2.35 14.47 13.03
N ALA A 160 -1.59 14.27 11.97
CA ALA A 160 -0.82 13.06 11.74
C ALA A 160 0.39 12.95 12.70
N PRO A 161 0.94 11.73 12.92
CA PRO A 161 2.16 11.54 13.66
C PRO A 161 3.35 12.30 13.06
N ALA A 162 4.37 12.56 13.89
CA ALA A 162 5.59 13.22 13.45
C ALA A 162 6.28 12.50 12.27
N ASP A 163 6.21 11.18 12.22
CA ASP A 163 6.79 10.40 11.12
C ASP A 163 6.05 10.61 9.80
N THR A 164 4.75 10.86 9.82
CA THR A 164 3.99 11.23 8.62
C THR A 164 4.51 12.55 8.03
N TYR A 165 4.83 13.55 8.87
CA TYR A 165 5.47 14.77 8.39
C TYR A 165 6.84 14.48 7.77
N ARG A 166 7.68 13.67 8.42
CA ARG A 166 8.99 13.27 7.87
C ARG A 166 8.86 12.53 6.55
N ASN A 167 7.78 11.77 6.38
CA ASN A 167 7.49 11.04 5.14
C ASN A 167 6.99 11.95 4.00
N THR A 168 6.43 13.11 4.31
CA THR A 168 5.92 14.07 3.32
C THR A 168 6.86 15.24 3.07
N ALA A 169 7.88 15.42 3.90
CA ALA A 169 8.91 16.43 3.74
C ALA A 169 10.20 15.83 3.18
N ASN A 170 10.92 16.61 2.35
CA ASN A 170 12.27 16.24 1.93
C ASN A 170 13.32 16.71 2.96
N ASP A 171 14.61 16.41 2.73
CA ASP A 171 15.72 16.74 3.63
C ASP A 171 15.93 18.25 3.85
N ASN A 172 15.27 19.11 3.09
CA ASN A 172 15.28 20.56 3.26
C ASN A 172 13.97 21.09 3.91
N GLY A 173 13.13 20.20 4.45
CA GLY A 173 11.85 20.56 5.07
C GLY A 173 10.78 21.04 4.08
N LYS A 174 10.95 20.76 2.77
CA LYS A 174 9.97 21.10 1.75
C LYS A 174 8.95 20.00 1.61
N LEU A 175 7.68 20.39 1.59
CA LEU A 175 6.56 19.47 1.47
C LEU A 175 6.36 18.99 0.03
N THR A 176 5.96 17.73 -0.09
CA THR A 176 5.40 17.16 -1.31
C THR A 176 4.01 16.59 -1.00
N LEU A 177 3.11 16.57 -1.98
CA LEU A 177 1.82 15.92 -1.82
C LEU A 177 2.01 14.40 -1.89
N GLY A 178 1.49 13.71 -0.90
CA GLY A 178 1.59 12.25 -0.80
C GLY A 178 0.31 11.54 -1.21
N MET A 179 0.38 10.22 -1.36
CA MET A 179 -0.77 9.41 -1.78
C MET A 179 -1.79 9.13 -0.70
N SER A 180 -1.41 8.95 0.54
CA SER A 180 -2.36 8.61 1.62
C SER A 180 -1.84 9.01 2.99
N PHE A 181 -2.77 9.31 3.88
CA PHE A 181 -2.51 9.39 5.32
C PHE A 181 -3.11 8.17 6.00
N ALA A 182 -2.35 7.54 6.88
CA ALA A 182 -2.91 6.58 7.80
C ALA A 182 -3.72 7.32 8.86
N CYS A 183 -4.95 6.92 9.10
CA CYS A 183 -5.69 7.31 10.28
C CYS A 183 -5.30 6.42 11.46
N ASP A 184 -5.65 6.82 12.68
CA ASP A 184 -5.40 6.03 13.90
C ASP A 184 -5.99 4.62 13.80
N PHE A 185 -7.07 4.46 13.06
CA PHE A 185 -7.72 3.18 12.82
C PHE A 185 -6.89 2.25 11.92
N ILE A 186 -6.19 2.81 10.93
CA ILE A 186 -5.38 2.03 9.96
C ILE A 186 -3.97 1.75 10.50
N ARG A 187 -3.53 2.48 11.53
CA ARG A 187 -2.26 2.21 12.20
C ARG A 187 -2.25 0.79 12.73
N GLY A 188 -1.26 0.02 12.31
CA GLY A 188 -1.14 -1.37 12.69
C GLY A 188 -1.93 -2.36 11.84
N ILE A 189 -2.73 -1.90 10.86
CA ILE A 189 -3.35 -2.80 9.89
C ILE A 189 -2.30 -3.33 8.94
N ASN A 190 -1.99 -4.61 9.08
CA ASN A 190 -1.29 -5.35 8.05
C ASN A 190 -2.30 -5.83 7.01
N ASN A 191 -2.19 -5.30 5.80
CA ASN A 191 -3.08 -5.69 4.70
C ASN A 191 -2.75 -7.05 4.09
N MET A 192 -1.68 -7.69 4.52
CA MET A 192 -1.18 -8.93 3.95
C MET A 192 -0.74 -9.86 5.07
N GLY A 193 -0.95 -11.15 4.88
CA GLY A 193 -0.57 -12.17 5.84
C GLY A 193 -0.91 -13.58 5.38
N PHE A 194 -0.60 -14.54 6.24
CA PHE A 194 -0.97 -15.93 5.99
C PHE A 194 -2.44 -16.18 6.33
N ILE A 195 -3.04 -17.03 5.50
CA ILE A 195 -4.29 -17.73 5.81
C ILE A 195 -4.02 -19.23 5.89
N CYS A 196 -4.84 -19.94 6.64
CA CYS A 196 -4.87 -21.40 6.65
C CYS A 196 -6.24 -21.94 6.26
N ARG A 197 -6.26 -23.16 5.74
CA ARG A 197 -7.46 -23.98 5.55
C ARG A 197 -7.94 -24.50 6.90
N LYS A 198 -8.81 -23.74 7.55
CA LYS A 198 -9.34 -24.05 8.88
C LYS A 198 -10.06 -25.40 8.91
N ASP A 199 -10.84 -25.69 7.87
CA ASP A 199 -11.54 -26.96 7.68
C ASP A 199 -10.57 -28.16 7.64
N MET A 200 -9.39 -28.01 7.03
CA MET A 200 -8.38 -29.07 7.03
C MET A 200 -7.74 -29.24 8.41
N LEU A 201 -7.42 -28.12 9.10
CA LEU A 201 -6.89 -28.20 10.45
C LEU A 201 -7.86 -28.91 11.38
N ASP A 202 -9.15 -28.54 11.35
CA ASP A 202 -10.18 -29.15 12.17
C ASP A 202 -10.37 -30.64 11.85
N LYS A 203 -10.38 -30.99 10.58
CA LYS A 203 -10.47 -32.39 10.11
C LYS A 203 -9.40 -33.28 10.71
N TYR A 204 -8.18 -32.74 10.88
CA TYR A 204 -7.04 -33.49 11.42
C TYR A 204 -6.77 -33.21 12.89
N GLY A 205 -7.61 -32.42 13.58
CA GLY A 205 -7.48 -32.08 15.00
C GLY A 205 -6.26 -31.20 15.31
N LEU A 206 -5.87 -30.33 14.37
CA LEU A 206 -4.73 -29.43 14.47
C LEU A 206 -5.18 -28.04 14.92
N SER A 207 -4.36 -27.37 15.71
CA SER A 207 -4.57 -25.98 16.12
C SER A 207 -3.87 -25.02 15.15
N ILE A 208 -4.36 -23.77 15.07
CA ILE A 208 -3.70 -22.71 14.33
C ILE A 208 -2.35 -22.40 15.02
N PRO A 209 -1.22 -22.48 14.29
CA PRO A 209 0.10 -22.30 14.87
C PRO A 209 0.37 -20.82 15.22
N LYS A 210 1.12 -20.58 16.30
CA LYS A 210 1.54 -19.26 16.77
C LYS A 210 3.05 -19.08 16.77
N THR A 211 3.80 -20.17 16.72
CA THR A 211 5.26 -20.18 16.68
C THR A 211 5.77 -20.96 15.48
N ILE A 212 7.06 -20.77 15.14
CA ILE A 212 7.72 -21.49 14.04
C ILE A 212 7.74 -23.00 14.33
N ASP A 213 7.96 -23.42 15.59
CA ASP A 213 7.93 -24.83 15.94
C ASP A 213 6.51 -25.41 15.79
N GLU A 214 5.48 -24.71 16.30
CA GLU A 214 4.08 -25.15 16.12
C GLU A 214 3.70 -25.23 14.63
N LEU A 215 4.11 -24.24 13.81
CA LEU A 215 3.89 -24.27 12.37
C LEU A 215 4.56 -25.48 11.74
N THR A 216 5.81 -25.78 12.12
CA THR A 216 6.54 -26.94 11.61
C THR A 216 5.81 -28.26 11.92
N GLU A 217 5.32 -28.43 13.14
CA GLU A 217 4.57 -29.63 13.54
C GLU A 217 3.23 -29.73 12.78
N VAL A 218 2.52 -28.61 12.59
CA VAL A 218 1.26 -28.59 11.82
C VAL A 218 1.53 -28.94 10.36
N LEU A 219 2.58 -28.38 9.73
CA LEU A 219 2.95 -28.71 8.35
C LEU A 219 3.29 -30.20 8.19
N ARG A 220 4.07 -30.78 9.13
CA ARG A 220 4.40 -32.22 9.14
C ARG A 220 3.14 -33.09 9.29
N ALA A 221 2.23 -32.72 10.18
CA ALA A 221 0.98 -33.45 10.37
C ALA A 221 0.10 -33.39 9.12
N LEU A 222 -0.03 -32.26 8.47
CA LEU A 222 -0.76 -32.10 7.20
C LEU A 222 -0.13 -32.97 6.11
N LYS A 223 1.21 -32.96 5.98
CA LYS A 223 1.94 -33.80 5.03
C LYS A 223 1.68 -35.29 5.27
N ALA A 224 1.73 -35.73 6.52
CA ALA A 224 1.46 -37.10 6.92
C ALA A 224 0.01 -37.54 6.61
N ASN A 225 -0.92 -36.60 6.60
CA ASN A 225 -2.32 -36.82 6.24
C ASN A 225 -2.62 -36.63 4.74
N GLY A 226 -1.59 -36.51 3.91
CA GLY A 226 -1.71 -36.52 2.45
C GLY A 226 -1.84 -35.16 1.77
N VAL A 227 -1.71 -34.03 2.50
CA VAL A 227 -1.61 -32.72 1.86
C VAL A 227 -0.30 -32.64 1.10
N GLU A 228 -0.38 -32.37 -0.21
CA GLU A 228 0.78 -32.49 -1.12
C GLU A 228 1.90 -31.49 -0.77
N VAL A 229 1.56 -30.24 -0.58
CA VAL A 229 2.47 -29.13 -0.22
C VAL A 229 1.79 -28.33 0.90
N PRO A 230 2.03 -28.64 2.17
CA PRO A 230 1.33 -27.99 3.27
C PRO A 230 1.42 -26.46 3.28
N LEU A 231 2.58 -25.89 2.92
CA LEU A 231 2.84 -24.46 2.84
C LEU A 231 3.07 -24.04 1.37
N GLY A 232 2.10 -23.34 0.80
CA GLY A 232 2.19 -22.75 -0.54
C GLY A 232 2.93 -21.41 -0.48
N LEU A 233 4.09 -21.36 -1.12
CA LEU A 233 4.87 -20.14 -1.28
C LEU A 233 4.82 -19.67 -2.74
N GLY A 234 4.90 -18.35 -2.98
CA GLY A 234 5.05 -17.78 -4.31
C GLY A 234 6.51 -17.66 -4.76
N THR A 235 6.72 -17.05 -5.92
CA THR A 235 8.06 -16.78 -6.48
C THR A 235 8.91 -15.93 -5.52
N LEU A 236 10.22 -15.91 -5.75
CA LEU A 236 11.13 -15.05 -4.96
C LEU A 236 10.72 -13.57 -4.99
N ASP A 237 10.15 -13.05 -6.08
CA ASP A 237 9.66 -11.67 -6.14
C ASP A 237 8.34 -11.50 -5.38
N ASN A 238 7.38 -12.40 -5.51
CA ASN A 238 6.18 -12.46 -4.68
C ASN A 238 6.51 -12.91 -3.25
N TYR A 239 7.48 -13.79 -3.08
CA TYR A 239 8.07 -14.20 -1.83
C TYR A 239 8.66 -12.99 -1.07
N ARG A 240 9.25 -12.03 -1.76
CA ARG A 240 9.70 -10.75 -1.19
C ARG A 240 8.56 -9.93 -0.62
N TYR A 241 7.42 -9.89 -1.30
CA TYR A 241 6.33 -8.98 -0.99
C TYR A 241 5.32 -9.58 -0.01
N ASN A 242 4.93 -10.84 -0.21
CA ASN A 242 3.81 -11.45 0.49
C ASN A 242 4.22 -12.48 1.56
N ASP A 243 5.18 -13.34 1.25
CA ASP A 243 5.42 -14.53 2.06
C ASP A 243 6.61 -14.41 3.01
N SER A 244 7.68 -13.76 2.57
CA SER A 244 8.97 -13.84 3.24
C SER A 244 9.10 -12.99 4.48
N ASN A 245 8.50 -11.81 4.49
CA ASN A 245 8.61 -10.94 5.65
C ASN A 245 7.90 -11.53 6.87
N PHE A 246 6.82 -12.28 6.66
CA PHE A 246 6.08 -12.90 7.75
C PHE A 246 6.82 -14.07 8.39
N LEU A 247 7.59 -14.82 7.63
CA LEU A 247 8.38 -15.93 8.14
C LEU A 247 9.76 -15.46 8.62
N SER A 248 10.46 -14.68 7.83
CA SER A 248 11.80 -14.17 8.17
C SER A 248 11.77 -13.25 9.40
N GLY A 249 10.69 -12.48 9.57
CA GLY A 249 10.50 -11.60 10.71
C GLY A 249 10.42 -12.32 12.04
N ALA A 250 9.99 -13.59 12.08
CA ALA A 250 10.09 -14.41 13.29
C ALA A 250 11.54 -14.57 13.78
N PHE A 251 12.51 -14.47 12.88
CA PHE A 251 13.95 -14.52 13.14
C PHE A 251 14.57 -13.12 13.31
N GLY A 252 13.76 -12.08 13.39
CA GLY A 252 14.18 -10.70 13.59
C GLY A 252 14.70 -9.99 12.34
N VAL A 253 14.43 -10.52 11.15
CA VAL A 253 14.97 -9.98 9.89
C VAL A 253 13.91 -9.86 8.78
N CYS A 254 14.03 -8.84 7.96
CA CYS A 254 13.30 -8.72 6.70
C CYS A 254 14.09 -9.38 5.56
N MET A 255 13.39 -9.98 4.61
CA MET A 255 14.02 -10.73 3.53
C MET A 255 14.92 -9.88 2.60
N ASN A 256 14.55 -8.64 2.35
CA ASN A 256 15.15 -7.85 1.28
C ASN A 256 15.75 -6.53 1.71
N ASP A 257 15.54 -6.11 2.95
CA ASP A 257 15.66 -4.72 3.30
C ASP A 257 16.83 -4.44 4.23
N TYR A 258 17.23 -3.20 4.20
CA TYR A 258 17.97 -2.60 5.28
C TYR A 258 17.02 -2.38 6.46
N GLN A 259 17.48 -2.70 7.64
CA GLN A 259 16.75 -2.56 8.90
C GLN A 259 17.43 -1.56 9.81
N VAL A 260 16.68 -1.11 10.81
CA VAL A 260 17.19 -0.27 11.90
C VAL A 260 17.13 -1.08 13.19
N SER A 261 18.25 -1.20 13.87
CA SER A 261 18.30 -1.78 15.22
C SER A 261 17.77 -0.82 16.28
N GLU A 262 17.48 -1.32 17.47
CA GLU A 262 16.99 -0.51 18.59
C GLU A 262 17.94 0.67 18.96
N ASP A 263 19.22 0.54 18.71
CA ASP A 263 20.22 1.60 18.91
C ASP A 263 20.38 2.55 17.71
N GLY A 264 19.49 2.45 16.70
CA GLY A 264 19.42 3.35 15.55
C GLY A 264 20.45 3.06 14.45
N LYS A 265 21.05 1.88 14.45
CA LYS A 265 22.02 1.49 13.41
C LYS A 265 21.34 0.78 12.26
N VAL A 266 21.65 1.20 11.05
CA VAL A 266 21.22 0.53 9.83
C VAL A 266 22.09 -0.69 9.57
N PHE A 267 21.48 -1.80 9.22
CA PHE A 267 22.15 -3.04 8.81
C PHE A 267 21.41 -3.71 7.65
N TYR A 268 22.09 -4.60 6.94
CA TYR A 268 21.50 -5.35 5.84
C TYR A 268 21.01 -6.70 6.34
N SER A 269 19.72 -6.93 6.29
CA SER A 269 19.05 -8.12 6.84
C SER A 269 19.65 -9.44 6.39
N ARG A 270 20.01 -9.53 5.10
CA ARG A 270 20.58 -10.77 4.52
C ARG A 270 22.02 -11.08 4.98
N ALA A 271 22.66 -10.18 5.71
CA ALA A 271 23.97 -10.41 6.32
C ALA A 271 23.88 -10.81 7.80
N ASP A 272 22.67 -10.86 8.37
CA ASP A 272 22.43 -11.10 9.80
C ASP A 272 22.37 -12.61 10.13
N GLU A 273 22.74 -12.97 11.36
CA GLU A 273 22.63 -14.37 11.85
C GLU A 273 21.17 -14.85 11.94
N GLY A 274 20.20 -13.93 12.17
CA GLY A 274 18.77 -14.24 12.08
C GLY A 274 18.38 -14.70 10.67
N PHE A 275 18.96 -14.09 9.64
CA PHE A 275 18.73 -14.51 8.26
C PHE A 275 19.31 -15.91 7.97
N LYS A 276 20.51 -16.19 8.49
CA LYS A 276 21.08 -17.54 8.44
C LYS A 276 20.14 -18.57 9.09
N ALA A 277 19.63 -18.27 10.27
CA ALA A 277 18.70 -19.14 10.98
C ALA A 277 17.39 -19.36 10.19
N TYR A 278 16.84 -18.31 9.60
CA TYR A 278 15.68 -18.38 8.72
C TYR A 278 15.93 -19.29 7.51
N LEU A 279 17.06 -19.13 6.82
CA LEU A 279 17.42 -19.98 5.67
C LEU A 279 17.55 -21.47 6.05
N LYS A 280 18.09 -21.74 7.23
CA LYS A 280 18.18 -23.12 7.75
C LYS A 280 16.78 -23.73 7.99
N GLN A 281 15.85 -22.93 8.52
CA GLN A 281 14.47 -23.37 8.69
C GLN A 281 13.80 -23.66 7.35
N MET A 282 13.96 -22.77 6.36
CA MET A 282 13.43 -22.96 5.02
C MET A 282 14.03 -24.20 4.32
N ALA A 283 15.33 -24.41 4.45
CA ALA A 283 16.01 -25.60 3.92
C ALA A 283 15.48 -26.90 4.55
N SER A 284 15.21 -26.88 5.87
CA SER A 284 14.57 -28.01 6.55
C SER A 284 13.19 -28.30 5.96
N TRP A 285 12.32 -27.30 5.86
CA TRP A 285 10.98 -27.46 5.28
C TRP A 285 11.01 -27.93 3.82
N TYR A 286 11.96 -27.39 3.02
CA TYR A 286 12.16 -27.83 1.64
C TYR A 286 12.57 -29.29 1.57
N SER A 287 13.55 -29.72 2.37
CA SER A 287 14.04 -31.11 2.39
C SER A 287 12.97 -32.11 2.80
N GLU A 288 12.07 -31.71 3.73
CA GLU A 288 10.93 -32.51 4.18
C GLU A 288 9.74 -32.48 3.18
N GLY A 289 9.80 -31.63 2.15
CA GLY A 289 8.73 -31.45 1.18
C GLY A 289 7.50 -30.76 1.78
N LEU A 290 7.68 -29.90 2.78
CA LEU A 290 6.63 -29.11 3.41
C LEU A 290 6.30 -27.86 2.61
N ILE A 291 7.25 -27.37 1.80
CA ILE A 291 7.09 -26.31 0.80
C ILE A 291 7.25 -26.85 -0.60
N ASP A 292 6.67 -26.15 -1.59
CA ASP A 292 6.73 -26.59 -2.99
C ASP A 292 8.19 -26.64 -3.48
N ARG A 293 8.56 -27.74 -4.14
CA ARG A 293 9.89 -27.86 -4.73
C ARG A 293 10.13 -26.90 -5.89
N ASP A 294 9.04 -26.40 -6.47
CA ASP A 294 9.03 -25.46 -7.59
C ASP A 294 8.58 -24.06 -7.16
N PHE A 295 8.69 -23.73 -5.86
CA PHE A 295 8.18 -22.47 -5.28
C PHE A 295 8.72 -21.23 -5.97
N VAL A 296 9.93 -21.26 -6.51
CA VAL A 296 10.56 -20.13 -7.22
C VAL A 296 9.89 -19.78 -8.55
N ASN A 297 9.13 -20.72 -9.14
CA ASN A 297 8.40 -20.53 -10.38
C ASN A 297 6.88 -20.33 -10.16
N ARG A 298 6.43 -20.33 -8.89
CA ARG A 298 5.03 -20.14 -8.53
C ARG A 298 4.72 -18.67 -8.26
N ASP A 299 3.59 -18.20 -8.72
CA ASP A 299 3.01 -16.94 -8.26
C ASP A 299 1.94 -17.19 -7.16
N VAL A 300 1.42 -16.11 -6.56
CA VAL A 300 0.36 -16.19 -5.54
C VAL A 300 -0.90 -16.85 -6.11
N LYS A 301 -1.24 -16.59 -7.37
CA LYS A 301 -2.41 -17.20 -8.04
C LYS A 301 -2.25 -18.71 -8.14
N ASP A 302 -1.04 -19.21 -8.36
CA ASP A 302 -0.75 -20.64 -8.39
C ASP A 302 -0.87 -21.28 -6.99
N ALA A 303 -0.38 -20.60 -5.94
CA ALA A 303 -0.55 -21.06 -4.56
C ALA A 303 -2.03 -21.10 -4.17
N LEU A 304 -2.84 -20.11 -4.56
CA LEU A 304 -4.29 -20.10 -4.34
C LEU A 304 -4.99 -21.24 -5.09
N LYS A 305 -4.64 -21.50 -6.37
CA LYS A 305 -5.17 -22.66 -7.11
C LYS A 305 -4.86 -23.99 -6.39
N MET A 306 -3.67 -24.12 -5.82
CA MET A 306 -3.33 -25.29 -5.02
C MET A 306 -4.21 -25.39 -3.77
N MET A 307 -4.52 -24.26 -3.13
CA MET A 307 -5.41 -24.21 -1.95
C MET A 307 -6.84 -24.62 -2.30
N TYR A 308 -7.41 -24.14 -3.41
CA TYR A 308 -8.76 -24.53 -3.87
C TYR A 308 -8.86 -26.02 -4.20
N ASN A 309 -7.76 -26.62 -4.67
CA ASN A 309 -7.69 -28.04 -5.01
C ASN A 309 -7.20 -28.95 -3.87
N ASP A 310 -7.27 -28.48 -2.62
CA ASP A 310 -6.88 -29.24 -1.41
C ASP A 310 -5.41 -29.69 -1.38
N ARG A 311 -4.53 -29.07 -2.20
CA ARG A 311 -3.12 -29.44 -2.32
C ARG A 311 -2.21 -28.68 -1.35
N THR A 312 -2.65 -27.49 -0.88
CA THR A 312 -1.96 -26.70 0.14
C THR A 312 -2.93 -26.26 1.23
N ALA A 313 -2.42 -26.06 2.43
CA ALA A 313 -3.20 -25.64 3.58
C ALA A 313 -2.87 -24.22 4.07
N PHE A 314 -1.71 -23.68 3.72
CA PHE A 314 -1.29 -22.33 4.07
C PHE A 314 -0.81 -21.58 2.83
N CYS A 315 -1.22 -20.33 2.66
CA CYS A 315 -0.62 -19.39 1.71
C CYS A 315 -0.77 -17.95 2.21
N ALA A 316 0.00 -17.03 1.63
CA ALA A 316 -0.13 -15.60 1.89
C ALA A 316 -1.11 -14.96 0.91
N ILE A 317 -1.88 -13.99 1.40
CA ILE A 317 -2.81 -13.18 0.59
C ILE A 317 -2.84 -11.74 1.10
N GLY A 318 -3.35 -10.85 0.24
CA GLY A 318 -3.84 -9.55 0.68
C GLY A 318 -5.27 -9.65 1.24
N ASN A 319 -5.62 -8.82 2.19
CA ASN A 319 -6.94 -8.87 2.80
C ASN A 319 -8.06 -8.59 1.78
N TRP A 320 -7.78 -7.80 0.73
CA TRP A 320 -8.71 -7.55 -0.38
C TRP A 320 -9.05 -8.80 -1.21
N GLN A 321 -8.26 -9.86 -1.10
CA GLN A 321 -8.49 -11.13 -1.80
C GLN A 321 -9.37 -12.11 -0.99
N THR A 322 -9.60 -11.85 0.30
CA THR A 322 -10.27 -12.80 1.20
C THR A 322 -11.66 -13.20 0.74
N THR A 323 -12.49 -12.23 0.32
CA THR A 323 -13.84 -12.46 -0.16
C THR A 323 -13.85 -13.34 -1.41
N GLU A 324 -12.94 -13.07 -2.35
CA GLU A 324 -12.79 -13.89 -3.56
C GLU A 324 -12.33 -15.31 -3.21
N VAL A 325 -11.32 -15.42 -2.32
CA VAL A 325 -10.80 -16.74 -1.88
C VAL A 325 -11.87 -17.58 -1.22
N VAL A 326 -12.68 -16.98 -0.34
CA VAL A 326 -13.82 -17.69 0.29
C VAL A 326 -14.84 -18.14 -0.76
N SER A 327 -15.21 -17.23 -1.66
CA SER A 327 -16.22 -17.51 -2.70
C SER A 327 -15.78 -18.60 -3.67
N LEU A 328 -14.57 -18.51 -4.21
CA LEU A 328 -14.03 -19.50 -5.14
C LEU A 328 -13.79 -20.85 -4.46
N GLY A 329 -13.26 -20.82 -3.23
CA GLY A 329 -13.05 -22.04 -2.45
C GLY A 329 -14.34 -22.77 -2.13
N ALA A 330 -15.39 -22.04 -1.72
CA ALA A 330 -16.71 -22.61 -1.43
C ALA A 330 -17.40 -23.20 -2.67
N ALA A 331 -17.14 -22.64 -3.86
CA ALA A 331 -17.66 -23.17 -5.12
C ALA A 331 -17.05 -24.54 -5.45
N GLU A 332 -15.79 -24.78 -5.13
CA GLU A 332 -15.10 -26.06 -5.34
C GLU A 332 -15.39 -27.06 -4.21
N ASN A 333 -15.44 -26.58 -2.96
CA ASN A 333 -15.65 -27.41 -1.77
C ASN A 333 -16.58 -26.68 -0.78
N PRO A 334 -17.84 -27.14 -0.57
CA PRO A 334 -18.77 -26.49 0.37
C PRO A 334 -18.29 -26.43 1.84
N SER A 335 -17.26 -27.20 2.20
CA SER A 335 -16.65 -27.17 3.54
C SER A 335 -15.42 -26.26 3.59
N PHE A 336 -15.08 -25.57 2.52
CA PHE A 336 -13.93 -24.70 2.45
C PHE A 336 -14.06 -23.55 3.44
N GLU A 337 -13.14 -23.50 4.38
CA GLU A 337 -13.09 -22.46 5.41
C GLU A 337 -11.64 -22.03 5.58
N ILE A 338 -11.40 -20.72 5.52
CA ILE A 338 -10.11 -20.14 5.80
C ILE A 338 -10.12 -19.41 7.14
N TYR A 339 -8.93 -19.28 7.74
CA TYR A 339 -8.71 -18.44 8.89
C TYR A 339 -7.34 -17.75 8.78
N PRO A 340 -7.23 -16.45 9.13
CA PRO A 340 -5.95 -15.76 9.13
C PRO A 340 -5.04 -16.29 10.24
N VAL A 341 -3.76 -16.36 9.94
CA VAL A 341 -2.74 -16.83 10.88
C VAL A 341 -1.89 -15.65 11.31
N ARG A 342 -1.79 -15.46 12.62
CA ARG A 342 -0.85 -14.47 13.19
C ARG A 342 0.55 -14.71 12.64
N VAL A 343 1.32 -13.65 12.47
CA VAL A 343 2.74 -13.80 12.16
C VAL A 343 3.37 -14.70 13.22
N PRO A 344 3.85 -15.90 12.86
CA PRO A 344 4.44 -16.81 13.84
C PRO A 344 5.61 -16.15 14.56
N ARG A 345 5.70 -16.30 15.86
CA ARG A 345 6.88 -15.90 16.63
C ARG A 345 7.91 -17.02 16.64
N LEU A 346 9.17 -16.71 16.92
CA LEU A 346 10.20 -17.75 16.96
C LEU A 346 9.90 -18.78 18.07
N THR A 347 9.65 -18.30 19.29
CA THR A 347 9.41 -19.16 20.47
C THR A 347 8.27 -18.67 21.35
N ASP A 348 8.18 -17.37 21.66
CA ASP A 348 7.16 -16.80 22.53
C ASP A 348 5.99 -16.25 21.68
N PRO A 349 4.80 -16.88 21.68
CA PRO A 349 3.65 -16.45 20.89
C PRO A 349 3.13 -15.06 21.27
N GLU A 350 3.54 -14.54 22.43
CA GLU A 350 3.12 -13.22 22.94
C GLU A 350 4.18 -12.13 22.73
N ALA A 351 5.31 -12.44 22.11
CA ALA A 351 6.35 -11.45 21.79
C ALA A 351 5.84 -10.37 20.83
N GLU A 352 6.32 -9.14 20.99
CA GLU A 352 6.11 -8.06 20.02
C GLU A 352 6.77 -8.41 18.67
N TYR A 353 6.24 -7.85 17.58
CA TYR A 353 6.73 -8.06 16.22
C TYR A 353 6.98 -6.71 15.54
N HIS A 354 8.24 -6.33 15.43
CA HIS A 354 8.67 -4.99 14.99
C HIS A 354 8.94 -4.87 13.49
N LEU A 355 8.61 -5.90 12.71
CA LEU A 355 8.88 -5.96 11.27
C LEU A 355 7.60 -6.07 10.43
N GLY A 356 6.48 -5.73 11.02
CA GLY A 356 5.20 -5.68 10.31
C GLY A 356 5.25 -4.75 9.12
N ASN A 357 4.31 -4.92 8.22
CA ASN A 357 4.10 -4.02 7.08
C ASN A 357 2.72 -3.35 7.19
N PRO A 358 2.47 -2.54 8.24
CA PRO A 358 1.25 -1.77 8.31
C PRO A 358 1.18 -0.83 7.11
N LEU A 359 -0.04 -0.44 6.74
CA LEU A 359 -0.25 0.57 5.70
C LEU A 359 0.61 1.80 5.98
N SER A 360 1.26 2.30 4.97
CA SER A 360 2.17 3.44 5.06
C SER A 360 1.45 4.68 5.59
N GLU A 361 2.04 5.33 6.58
CA GLU A 361 1.57 6.59 7.14
C GLU A 361 1.98 7.80 6.27
N GLY A 362 1.67 7.74 5.00
CA GLY A 362 2.07 8.75 4.03
C GLY A 362 3.29 8.31 3.21
N SER A 363 3.34 8.75 1.98
CA SER A 363 4.45 8.52 1.06
C SER A 363 4.95 9.83 0.51
N VAL A 364 6.26 9.93 0.34
CA VAL A 364 6.87 11.07 -0.34
C VAL A 364 6.69 10.90 -1.83
N GLY A 365 5.99 11.86 -2.46
CA GLY A 365 6.15 12.06 -3.88
C GLY A 365 5.43 11.11 -4.80
N ASP A 366 4.22 10.71 -4.44
CA ASP A 366 3.37 9.96 -5.37
C ASP A 366 2.42 10.86 -6.18
N MET A 367 2.20 12.11 -5.74
CA MET A 367 1.44 13.12 -6.49
C MET A 367 2.32 14.35 -6.74
N LEU A 368 2.91 14.40 -7.92
CA LEU A 368 3.99 15.32 -8.26
C LEU A 368 3.58 16.20 -9.44
N ILE A 369 3.96 17.47 -9.40
CA ILE A 369 3.67 18.44 -10.47
C ILE A 369 4.94 18.66 -11.26
N SER A 370 4.88 18.55 -12.59
CA SER A 370 6.03 18.76 -13.45
C SER A 370 6.46 20.22 -13.50
N ALA A 371 7.74 20.45 -13.77
CA ALA A 371 8.28 21.80 -13.93
C ALA A 371 7.72 22.53 -15.17
N THR A 372 7.11 21.81 -16.11
CA THR A 372 6.51 22.35 -17.33
C THR A 372 5.02 22.67 -17.18
N CYS A 373 4.38 22.34 -16.02
CA CYS A 373 2.97 22.63 -15.78
C CYS A 373 2.69 24.14 -15.87
N GLN A 374 1.78 24.51 -16.75
CA GLN A 374 1.43 25.92 -16.99
C GLN A 374 0.43 26.46 -15.94
N ASN A 375 -0.25 25.58 -15.22
CA ASN A 375 -1.27 25.94 -14.24
C ASN A 375 -0.99 25.28 -12.87
N PRO A 376 0.18 25.52 -12.24
CA PRO A 376 0.60 24.78 -11.04
C PRO A 376 -0.33 25.06 -9.84
N VAL A 377 -0.95 26.24 -9.72
CA VAL A 377 -1.93 26.53 -8.67
C VAL A 377 -3.18 25.66 -8.85
N ALA A 378 -3.68 25.51 -10.09
CA ALA A 378 -4.83 24.64 -10.35
C ALA A 378 -4.50 23.17 -10.08
N ALA A 379 -3.26 22.72 -10.41
CA ALA A 379 -2.79 21.38 -10.12
C ALA A 379 -2.71 21.13 -8.60
N VAL A 380 -2.13 22.04 -7.81
CA VAL A 380 -2.10 21.92 -6.33
C VAL A 380 -3.52 21.87 -5.76
N LYS A 381 -4.42 22.76 -6.22
CA LYS A 381 -5.81 22.77 -5.74
C LYS A 381 -6.58 21.49 -6.11
N LEU A 382 -6.36 20.91 -7.29
CA LEU A 382 -6.93 19.61 -7.64
C LEU A 382 -6.41 18.51 -6.72
N LEU A 383 -5.09 18.46 -6.49
CA LEU A 383 -4.47 17.45 -5.63
C LEU A 383 -4.82 17.64 -4.15
N ASP A 384 -5.07 18.87 -3.70
CA ASP A 384 -5.60 19.14 -2.36
C ASP A 384 -7.07 18.72 -2.22
N TYR A 385 -7.86 18.88 -3.31
CA TYR A 385 -9.28 18.54 -3.29
C TYR A 385 -9.53 17.04 -3.05
N VAL A 386 -8.57 16.17 -3.40
CA VAL A 386 -8.70 14.72 -3.10
C VAL A 386 -8.65 14.40 -1.61
N TYR A 387 -8.23 15.34 -0.77
CA TYR A 387 -8.29 15.24 0.70
C TYR A 387 -9.59 15.83 1.28
N ASP A 388 -10.47 16.38 0.46
CA ASP A 388 -11.76 16.86 0.91
C ASP A 388 -12.72 15.68 1.18
N LYS A 389 -13.52 15.79 2.25
CA LYS A 389 -14.44 14.73 2.68
C LYS A 389 -15.44 14.34 1.59
N ASP A 390 -15.98 15.33 0.88
CA ASP A 390 -16.98 15.10 -0.18
C ASP A 390 -16.40 14.31 -1.35
N ILE A 391 -15.10 14.49 -1.65
CA ILE A 391 -14.42 13.73 -2.70
C ILE A 391 -14.02 12.34 -2.20
N ALA A 392 -13.62 12.21 -0.93
CA ALA A 392 -13.37 10.92 -0.33
C ALA A 392 -14.62 10.04 -0.37
N GLU A 393 -15.78 10.58 0.05
CA GLU A 393 -17.06 9.89 -0.02
C GLU A 393 -17.39 9.46 -1.45
N LEU A 394 -17.27 10.39 -2.42
CA LEU A 394 -17.48 10.07 -3.83
C LEU A 394 -16.51 8.97 -4.33
N ALA A 395 -15.23 9.06 -3.98
CA ALA A 395 -14.21 8.11 -4.42
C ALA A 395 -14.40 6.71 -3.84
N TYR A 396 -14.90 6.61 -2.60
CA TYR A 396 -15.13 5.33 -1.93
C TYR A 396 -16.46 4.69 -2.29
N TRP A 397 -17.54 5.47 -2.37
CA TRP A 397 -18.90 4.96 -2.46
C TRP A 397 -19.52 5.12 -3.84
N GLY A 398 -18.89 5.89 -4.72
CA GLY A 398 -19.38 6.14 -6.06
C GLY A 398 -20.45 7.25 -6.13
N THR A 399 -21.13 7.31 -7.26
CA THR A 399 -22.09 8.39 -7.57
C THR A 399 -23.52 8.13 -7.08
N GLY A 400 -23.76 7.07 -6.32
CA GLY A 400 -25.09 6.72 -5.81
C GLY A 400 -25.95 6.00 -6.86
N VAL A 401 -27.14 6.57 -7.15
CA VAL A 401 -28.12 5.93 -8.06
C VAL A 401 -27.63 5.97 -9.50
N GLN A 402 -27.62 4.81 -10.15
CA GLN A 402 -27.22 4.61 -11.55
C GLN A 402 -28.40 4.79 -12.51
N GLU A 403 -28.14 4.90 -13.81
CA GLU A 403 -29.16 5.08 -14.85
C GLU A 403 -30.17 3.91 -14.91
N ASP A 404 -29.75 2.71 -14.59
CA ASP A 404 -30.59 1.51 -14.54
C ASP A 404 -31.39 1.36 -13.25
N GLY A 405 -31.22 2.30 -12.30
CA GLY A 405 -31.91 2.34 -11.03
C GLY A 405 -31.19 1.56 -9.91
N THR A 406 -30.08 0.89 -10.20
CA THR A 406 -29.24 0.28 -9.16
C THR A 406 -28.48 1.36 -8.38
N THR A 407 -27.93 1.00 -7.23
CA THR A 407 -27.19 1.96 -6.38
C THR A 407 -25.78 1.47 -6.13
N THR A 408 -24.81 2.38 -6.09
CA THR A 408 -23.44 2.06 -5.69
C THR A 408 -23.31 1.96 -4.17
N PHE A 409 -24.10 2.73 -3.44
CA PHE A 409 -24.22 2.66 -1.98
C PHE A 409 -25.62 3.01 -1.50
N ILE A 410 -25.90 2.62 -0.28
CA ILE A 410 -27.08 3.01 0.50
C ILE A 410 -26.63 3.48 1.88
N LEU A 411 -27.49 4.23 2.58
CA LEU A 411 -27.31 4.49 4.00
C LEU A 411 -28.19 3.54 4.79
N ASN A 412 -27.60 2.82 5.75
CA ASN A 412 -28.34 1.93 6.63
C ASN A 412 -29.15 2.71 7.70
N ASP A 413 -29.85 1.98 8.58
CA ASP A 413 -30.69 2.58 9.64
C ASP A 413 -29.90 3.43 10.64
N GLU A 414 -28.58 3.25 10.73
CA GLU A 414 -27.67 4.05 11.57
C GLU A 414 -27.09 5.27 10.82
N GLY A 415 -27.41 5.42 9.53
CA GLY A 415 -26.87 6.46 8.67
C GLY A 415 -25.46 6.17 8.12
N LYS A 416 -24.96 4.95 8.28
CA LYS A 416 -23.68 4.51 7.76
C LYS A 416 -23.81 4.04 6.31
N HIS A 417 -22.73 4.23 5.55
CA HIS A 417 -22.66 3.75 4.17
C HIS A 417 -22.53 2.24 4.09
N GLU A 418 -23.26 1.65 3.17
CA GLU A 418 -23.11 0.26 2.73
C GLU A 418 -23.10 0.21 1.20
N TYR A 419 -22.33 -0.70 0.60
CA TYR A 419 -22.37 -0.85 -0.85
C TYR A 419 -23.74 -1.32 -1.30
N GLY A 420 -24.19 -0.76 -2.42
CA GLY A 420 -25.49 -1.03 -3.00
C GLY A 420 -25.45 -2.23 -3.97
N ASP A 421 -26.61 -2.47 -4.57
CA ASP A 421 -26.85 -3.62 -5.44
C ASP A 421 -26.06 -3.58 -6.76
N ALA A 422 -25.66 -2.41 -7.25
CA ALA A 422 -24.77 -2.27 -8.41
C ALA A 422 -23.41 -2.97 -8.19
N ILE A 423 -22.97 -3.07 -6.93
CA ILE A 423 -21.70 -3.68 -6.53
C ILE A 423 -21.92 -5.07 -5.94
N LEU A 424 -22.80 -5.19 -4.91
CA LEU A 424 -22.98 -6.44 -4.16
C LEU A 424 -23.74 -7.53 -4.90
N SER A 425 -24.64 -7.15 -5.80
CA SER A 425 -25.53 -8.09 -6.50
C SER A 425 -25.21 -8.21 -7.98
N ASN A 426 -24.01 -7.84 -8.41
CA ASN A 426 -23.61 -7.92 -9.80
C ASN A 426 -23.47 -9.38 -10.23
N PRO A 427 -24.23 -9.86 -11.27
CA PRO A 427 -24.20 -11.25 -11.66
C PRO A 427 -22.99 -11.64 -12.52
N ASP A 428 -22.32 -10.66 -13.11
CA ASP A 428 -21.30 -10.88 -14.14
C ASP A 428 -19.86 -10.77 -13.61
N TRP A 429 -19.70 -10.02 -12.52
CA TRP A 429 -18.38 -9.68 -11.99
C TRP A 429 -18.26 -9.89 -10.48
N PRO A 430 -17.12 -10.42 -9.99
CA PRO A 430 -16.83 -10.48 -8.56
C PRO A 430 -16.86 -9.07 -7.93
N TYR A 431 -17.19 -9.00 -6.66
CA TYR A 431 -17.28 -7.77 -5.87
C TYR A 431 -16.07 -6.86 -6.06
N GLU A 432 -14.85 -7.40 -5.90
CA GLU A 432 -13.63 -6.60 -6.01
C GLU A 432 -13.47 -5.99 -7.41
N THR A 433 -13.79 -6.74 -8.45
CA THR A 433 -13.67 -6.26 -9.83
C THR A 433 -14.71 -5.18 -10.13
N ILE A 434 -16.00 -5.44 -9.83
CA ILE A 434 -17.07 -4.49 -10.17
C ILE A 434 -16.99 -3.20 -9.37
N ARG A 435 -16.45 -3.22 -8.16
CA ARG A 435 -16.24 -2.05 -7.33
C ARG A 435 -15.41 -1.00 -8.07
N HIS A 436 -14.36 -1.39 -8.78
CA HIS A 436 -13.48 -0.49 -9.54
C HIS A 436 -14.13 0.19 -10.76
N LYS A 437 -15.33 -0.25 -11.16
CA LYS A 437 -16.14 0.49 -12.13
C LYS A 437 -16.76 1.76 -11.54
N TYR A 438 -17.04 1.75 -10.23
CA TYR A 438 -17.82 2.76 -9.57
C TYR A 438 -17.03 3.57 -8.53
N THR A 439 -15.89 3.08 -8.05
CA THR A 439 -15.02 3.73 -7.08
C THR A 439 -13.69 4.12 -7.71
N LEU A 440 -13.02 5.15 -7.21
CA LEU A 440 -11.80 5.69 -7.84
C LEU A 440 -10.64 5.74 -6.85
N GLN A 441 -9.82 4.70 -6.82
CA GLN A 441 -8.74 4.56 -5.83
C GLN A 441 -7.67 5.65 -5.90
N ILE A 442 -7.33 6.16 -7.09
CA ILE A 442 -6.29 7.19 -7.25
C ILE A 442 -6.59 8.49 -6.49
N PHE A 443 -7.85 8.71 -6.10
CA PHE A 443 -8.31 9.87 -5.33
C PHE A 443 -8.86 9.52 -3.95
N GLN A 444 -8.64 8.30 -3.47
CA GLN A 444 -8.98 7.88 -2.12
C GLN A 444 -7.90 8.31 -1.13
N ARG A 445 -7.82 9.59 -0.79
CA ARG A 445 -6.75 10.13 0.08
C ARG A 445 -7.19 10.45 1.48
N HIS A 446 -8.46 10.67 1.67
CA HIS A 446 -9.05 10.96 2.96
C HIS A 446 -9.31 9.66 3.73
N MET A 447 -8.40 9.29 4.61
CA MET A 447 -8.46 8.03 5.36
C MET A 447 -8.76 8.23 6.86
N LEU A 448 -8.80 9.48 7.35
CA LEU A 448 -8.87 9.77 8.78
C LEU A 448 -10.25 9.50 9.41
N GLU A 449 -11.32 9.52 8.63
CA GLU A 449 -12.69 9.47 9.13
C GLU A 449 -13.59 8.43 8.44
N GLU A 450 -13.02 7.41 7.80
CA GLU A 450 -13.78 6.37 7.10
C GLU A 450 -13.72 4.98 7.80
N PRO A 451 -14.04 4.87 9.12
CA PRO A 451 -14.17 3.57 9.75
C PRO A 451 -15.28 2.74 9.09
N GLU A 452 -16.33 3.40 8.54
CA GLU A 452 -17.48 2.75 7.90
C GLU A 452 -17.06 1.82 6.77
N ARG A 453 -16.09 2.22 5.93
CA ARG A 453 -15.57 1.36 4.86
C ARG A 453 -14.98 0.05 5.39
N PHE A 454 -14.30 0.11 6.51
CA PHE A 454 -13.66 -1.04 7.13
C PHE A 454 -14.65 -1.86 7.95
N GLU A 455 -15.64 -1.22 8.58
CA GLU A 455 -16.75 -1.90 9.25
C GLU A 455 -17.61 -2.71 8.26
N TYR A 456 -17.72 -2.23 7.00
CA TYR A 456 -18.42 -2.92 5.93
C TYR A 456 -17.65 -4.13 5.38
N SER A 457 -16.35 -4.22 5.62
CA SER A 457 -15.56 -5.38 5.20
C SER A 457 -16.17 -6.66 5.75
N GLU A 458 -16.14 -7.71 4.94
CA GLU A 458 -16.57 -9.04 5.37
C GLU A 458 -15.94 -9.38 6.74
N PRO A 459 -16.63 -10.09 7.63
CA PRO A 459 -16.09 -10.44 8.96
C PRO A 459 -14.71 -11.08 8.91
N ILE A 460 -14.40 -11.80 7.81
CA ILE A 460 -13.08 -12.40 7.60
C ILE A 460 -11.99 -11.34 7.41
N CYS A 461 -12.29 -10.21 6.75
CA CYS A 461 -11.33 -9.12 6.58
C CYS A 461 -10.97 -8.48 7.91
N GLN A 462 -11.97 -8.24 8.78
CA GLN A 462 -11.72 -7.75 10.15
C GLN A 462 -10.85 -8.72 10.94
N THR A 463 -11.15 -10.01 10.86
CA THR A 463 -10.35 -11.05 11.52
C THR A 463 -8.91 -11.07 10.99
N CYS A 464 -8.70 -10.82 9.68
CA CYS A 464 -7.37 -10.69 9.09
C CYS A 464 -6.58 -9.54 9.72
N TRP A 465 -7.19 -8.37 9.84
CA TRP A 465 -6.52 -7.22 10.46
C TRP A 465 -6.17 -7.47 11.92
N ASP A 466 -7.10 -8.03 12.70
CA ASP A 466 -6.87 -8.35 14.12
C ASP A 466 -5.74 -9.36 14.30
N GLU A 467 -5.73 -10.42 13.50
CA GLU A 467 -4.74 -11.48 13.63
C GLU A 467 -3.38 -11.08 13.05
N TRP A 468 -3.34 -10.45 11.87
CA TRP A 468 -2.08 -10.02 11.25
C TRP A 468 -1.45 -8.82 11.94
N GLY A 469 -2.28 -7.93 12.53
CA GLY A 469 -1.84 -6.78 13.30
C GLY A 469 -1.52 -7.07 14.77
N TYR A 470 -1.74 -8.30 15.24
CA TYR A 470 -1.58 -8.63 16.65
C TYR A 470 -0.16 -8.38 17.15
N LYS A 471 -0.01 -7.40 18.08
CA LYS A 471 1.28 -6.98 18.63
C LYS A 471 2.34 -6.73 17.54
N THR A 472 1.96 -6.02 16.49
CA THR A 472 2.80 -5.78 15.33
C THR A 472 2.99 -4.29 15.11
N ASP A 473 4.23 -3.86 14.89
CA ASP A 473 4.60 -2.52 14.44
C ASP A 473 5.72 -2.60 13.38
N ARG A 474 6.25 -1.46 12.97
CA ARG A 474 7.34 -1.38 11.99
C ARG A 474 8.63 -0.77 12.52
N ALA A 475 8.83 -0.73 13.83
CA ALA A 475 9.94 -0.04 14.47
C ALA A 475 11.33 -0.52 14.01
N GLY A 476 11.45 -1.79 13.62
CA GLY A 476 12.69 -2.36 13.08
C GLY A 476 12.92 -2.11 11.58
N ARG A 477 11.96 -1.50 10.85
CA ARG A 477 12.09 -1.26 9.41
C ARG A 477 12.69 0.12 9.13
N LEU A 478 13.55 0.18 8.12
CA LEU A 478 14.03 1.45 7.61
C LEU A 478 12.85 2.19 6.94
N PRO A 479 12.64 3.50 7.21
CA PRO A 479 11.56 4.24 6.56
C PRO A 479 11.71 4.26 5.03
N GLU A 480 10.63 4.03 4.31
CA GLU A 480 10.63 3.99 2.84
C GLU A 480 10.90 5.36 2.22
N SER A 481 10.63 6.43 2.98
CA SER A 481 10.79 7.82 2.54
C SER A 481 12.19 8.40 2.73
N ILE A 482 13.16 7.61 3.20
CA ILE A 482 14.56 8.09 3.22
C ILE A 482 15.00 8.40 1.79
N SER A 483 15.75 9.49 1.64
CA SER A 483 16.26 9.91 0.35
C SER A 483 17.78 9.88 0.31
N ARG A 484 18.34 9.40 -0.79
CA ARG A 484 19.77 9.46 -1.09
C ARG A 484 20.03 10.64 -2.00
N THR A 485 21.19 11.29 -1.88
CA THR A 485 21.64 12.24 -2.90
C THR A 485 21.95 11.51 -4.20
N VAL A 486 22.09 12.24 -5.31
CA VAL A 486 22.43 11.65 -6.62
C VAL A 486 23.73 10.85 -6.57
N GLU A 487 24.73 11.38 -5.85
CA GLU A 487 26.03 10.74 -5.68
C GLU A 487 25.90 9.46 -4.83
N GLU A 488 25.16 9.53 -3.72
CA GLU A 488 24.89 8.38 -2.85
C GLU A 488 24.10 7.30 -3.62
N ASP A 489 23.10 7.72 -4.38
CA ASP A 489 22.23 6.79 -5.14
C ASP A 489 23.01 6.08 -6.25
N THR A 490 23.91 6.77 -6.92
CA THR A 490 24.79 6.18 -7.95
C THR A 490 25.63 5.04 -7.38
N VAL A 491 26.25 5.27 -6.21
CA VAL A 491 27.06 4.25 -5.54
C VAL A 491 26.18 3.12 -5.04
N PHE A 492 25.10 3.48 -4.34
CA PHE A 492 24.18 2.51 -3.75
C PHE A 492 23.59 1.56 -4.80
N THR A 493 23.05 2.10 -5.90
CA THR A 493 22.38 1.30 -6.93
C THR A 493 23.33 0.37 -7.65
N THR A 494 24.57 0.83 -7.93
CA THR A 494 25.58 -0.01 -8.56
C THR A 494 25.90 -1.24 -7.70
N ASN A 495 26.22 -1.02 -6.42
CA ASN A 495 26.56 -2.09 -5.49
C ASN A 495 25.32 -2.99 -5.22
N GLN A 496 24.14 -2.38 -5.02
CA GLN A 496 22.92 -3.11 -4.65
C GLN A 496 22.47 -4.10 -5.71
N THR A 497 22.59 -3.73 -6.99
CA THR A 497 22.23 -4.62 -8.10
C THR A 497 23.06 -5.91 -8.08
N GLU A 498 24.39 -5.80 -7.87
CA GLU A 498 25.27 -6.96 -7.78
C GLU A 498 24.99 -7.78 -6.52
N ILE A 499 24.81 -7.11 -5.36
CA ILE A 499 24.52 -7.76 -4.08
C ILE A 499 23.21 -8.55 -4.16
N VAL A 500 22.13 -7.95 -4.66
CA VAL A 500 20.81 -8.59 -4.76
C VAL A 500 20.88 -9.81 -5.69
N THR A 501 21.45 -9.65 -6.87
CA THR A 501 21.59 -10.75 -7.83
C THR A 501 22.34 -11.94 -7.23
N TYR A 502 23.48 -11.68 -6.57
CA TYR A 502 24.24 -12.73 -5.92
C TYR A 502 23.51 -13.36 -4.73
N THR A 503 22.89 -12.54 -3.88
CA THR A 503 22.18 -13.06 -2.69
C THR A 503 20.97 -13.88 -3.08
N ASP A 504 20.21 -13.50 -4.11
CA ASP A 504 19.06 -14.28 -4.60
C ASP A 504 19.50 -15.66 -5.10
N GLU A 505 20.59 -15.73 -5.86
CA GLU A 505 21.16 -17.01 -6.29
C GLU A 505 21.58 -17.88 -5.09
N MET A 506 22.22 -17.29 -4.09
CA MET A 506 22.68 -18.00 -2.90
C MET A 506 21.53 -18.47 -2.01
N ILE A 507 20.50 -17.65 -1.81
CA ILE A 507 19.27 -18.01 -1.09
C ILE A 507 18.65 -19.26 -1.70
N TYR A 508 18.49 -19.28 -3.02
CA TYR A 508 17.96 -20.45 -3.72
C TYR A 508 18.81 -21.70 -3.47
N LYS A 509 20.15 -21.59 -3.60
CA LYS A 509 21.07 -22.71 -3.36
C LYS A 509 21.03 -23.23 -1.92
N PHE A 510 20.92 -22.33 -0.96
CA PHE A 510 20.81 -22.67 0.45
C PHE A 510 19.50 -23.39 0.77
N ILE A 511 18.36 -22.84 0.33
CA ILE A 511 17.05 -23.44 0.58
C ILE A 511 16.91 -24.81 -0.08
N THR A 512 17.38 -24.97 -1.32
CA THR A 512 17.27 -26.22 -2.08
C THR A 512 18.30 -27.27 -1.71
N GLY A 513 19.26 -26.94 -0.84
CA GLY A 513 20.35 -27.85 -0.43
C GLY A 513 21.46 -27.99 -1.48
N GLY A 514 21.50 -27.09 -2.47
CA GLY A 514 22.58 -27.02 -3.45
C GLY A 514 23.91 -26.62 -2.83
N LEU A 515 23.88 -25.91 -1.70
CA LEU A 515 25.01 -25.54 -0.86
C LEU A 515 24.64 -25.70 0.62
N ASP A 516 25.59 -26.21 1.41
CA ASP A 516 25.47 -26.24 2.86
C ASP A 516 25.63 -24.82 3.42
N ILE A 517 24.67 -24.39 4.27
CA ILE A 517 24.63 -23.02 4.79
C ILE A 517 25.79 -22.78 5.76
N ASP A 518 26.08 -23.71 6.67
CA ASP A 518 27.11 -23.51 7.69
C ASP A 518 28.52 -23.49 7.09
N GLU A 519 28.76 -24.33 6.07
CA GLU A 519 30.04 -24.37 5.38
C GLU A 519 30.29 -23.15 4.49
N ASN A 520 29.24 -22.52 3.96
CA ASN A 520 29.36 -21.46 2.96
C ASN A 520 28.99 -20.04 3.47
N TRP A 521 28.47 -19.90 4.69
CA TRP A 521 28.02 -18.62 5.21
C TRP A 521 29.11 -17.54 5.27
N ASP A 522 30.29 -17.89 5.79
CA ASP A 522 31.42 -16.94 5.86
C ASP A 522 31.89 -16.51 4.46
N SER A 523 31.89 -17.43 3.49
CA SER A 523 32.22 -17.10 2.10
C SER A 523 31.17 -16.22 1.44
N TYR A 524 29.90 -16.47 1.73
CA TYR A 524 28.77 -15.65 1.30
C TYR A 524 28.91 -14.21 1.84
N LEU A 525 29.11 -14.05 3.15
CA LEU A 525 29.33 -12.73 3.75
C LEU A 525 30.53 -12.01 3.14
N LYS A 526 31.66 -12.70 3.02
CA LYS A 526 32.89 -12.13 2.42
C LYS A 526 32.62 -11.61 1.01
N THR A 527 31.80 -12.30 0.24
CA THR A 527 31.50 -11.93 -1.15
C THR A 527 30.65 -10.67 -1.19
N ILE A 528 29.55 -10.59 -0.44
CA ILE A 528 28.67 -9.40 -0.44
C ILE A 528 29.37 -8.17 0.15
N TYR A 529 30.23 -8.34 1.16
CA TYR A 529 31.07 -7.22 1.65
C TYR A 529 32.09 -6.78 0.58
N GLY A 530 32.62 -7.71 -0.21
CA GLY A 530 33.48 -7.41 -1.35
C GLY A 530 32.78 -6.66 -2.50
N MET A 531 31.46 -6.76 -2.61
CA MET A 531 30.60 -6.04 -3.56
C MET A 531 30.19 -4.64 -3.08
N GLY A 532 30.72 -4.16 -1.96
CA GLY A 532 30.45 -2.80 -1.46
C GLY A 532 29.30 -2.70 -0.44
N LEU A 533 28.91 -3.80 0.21
CA LEU A 533 27.82 -3.78 1.21
C LEU A 533 28.06 -2.79 2.33
N GLU A 534 29.30 -2.66 2.85
CA GLU A 534 29.62 -1.72 3.92
C GLU A 534 29.37 -0.27 3.50
N GLU A 535 29.68 0.07 2.24
CA GLU A 535 29.42 1.38 1.67
C GLU A 535 27.92 1.65 1.54
N ASN A 536 27.14 0.66 1.07
CA ASN A 536 25.69 0.77 0.99
C ASN A 536 25.03 0.94 2.36
N VAL A 537 25.46 0.20 3.39
CA VAL A 537 25.00 0.39 4.77
C VAL A 537 25.30 1.81 5.26
N LYS A 538 26.48 2.34 4.97
CA LYS A 538 26.84 3.72 5.34
C LYS A 538 25.98 4.76 4.63
N VAL A 539 25.69 4.56 3.34
CA VAL A 539 24.79 5.43 2.57
C VAL A 539 23.39 5.44 3.19
N GLN A 540 22.85 4.26 3.49
CA GLN A 540 21.53 4.15 4.12
C GLN A 540 21.50 4.74 5.53
N GLN A 541 22.55 4.57 6.33
CA GLN A 541 22.68 5.20 7.64
C GLN A 541 22.65 6.73 7.53
N THR A 542 23.42 7.30 6.59
CA THR A 542 23.47 8.74 6.38
C THR A 542 22.11 9.29 5.92
N ALA A 543 21.42 8.59 5.02
CA ALA A 543 20.09 8.94 4.57
C ALA A 543 19.05 8.87 5.71
N TYR A 544 19.14 7.85 6.56
CA TYR A 544 18.29 7.70 7.75
C TYR A 544 18.52 8.82 8.78
N GLU A 545 19.75 9.19 9.04
CA GLU A 545 20.10 10.31 9.93
C GLU A 545 19.56 11.65 9.43
N ARG A 546 19.57 11.88 8.10
CA ARG A 546 18.92 13.05 7.50
C ARG A 546 17.40 13.01 7.67
N TRP A 547 16.78 11.86 7.44
CA TRP A 547 15.35 11.69 7.64
C TRP A 547 14.91 11.97 9.08
N LEU A 548 15.68 11.56 10.08
CA LEU A 548 15.40 11.86 11.49
C LEU A 548 15.42 13.36 11.82
N GLN A 549 16.06 14.18 10.97
CA GLN A 549 16.18 15.62 11.15
C GLN A 549 15.11 16.43 10.43
N ARG A 550 14.27 15.81 9.64
CA ARG A 550 13.17 16.46 8.91
C ARG A 550 12.10 17.06 9.81
#